data_a34f76135a09d3aef4023ccb9500e617
#
_entry.id   a34f76135a09d3aef4023ccb9500e617
#
_cell.length_a   1.000
_cell.length_b   1.000
_cell.length_c   1.000
_cell.angle_alpha   90.00
_cell.angle_beta   90.00
_cell.angle_gamma   90.00
#
_symmetry.space_group_name_H-M   'P 1'
#
loop_
_entity.id
_entity.type
_entity.pdbx_description
1 polymer ?
#
loop_
_entity_poly.entity_id
_entity_poly.type
_entity_poly.pdbx_seq_one_letter_code
_entity_poly.pdbx_strand_id
1 'polypeptide(L)' 'METVKTMTDQRDIYRLAKLLIGRYGYDDAKLHAAELADAMLERGDMDGRRIWHRISSAANELGDTIPIGVIH' A
#
# COMPACT_ATOMS: atom_id res chain seq x y z
N MET A 1 0.09 21.56 -11.28
CA MET A 1 0.03 21.80 -10.30
C MET A 1 -0.62 21.06 -9.29
N GLU A 2 -1.72 21.17 -9.10
CA GLU A 2 -2.36 20.53 -8.06
C GLU A 2 -2.51 19.11 -8.27
N THR A 3 -2.34 18.67 -9.46
CA THR A 3 -2.54 17.29 -9.71
C THR A 3 -1.63 16.41 -8.91
N VAL A 4 -0.53 16.91 -8.54
CA VAL A 4 0.39 16.13 -7.81
C VAL A 4 -0.11 15.69 -6.49
N LYS A 5 -1.00 16.44 -5.91
CA LYS A 5 -1.45 16.11 -4.63
C LYS A 5 -2.35 14.97 -4.57
N THR A 6 -2.96 14.62 -5.64
CA THR A 6 -3.92 13.55 -5.59
C THR A 6 -3.31 12.24 -5.23
N MET A 7 -2.03 12.06 -5.44
CA MET A 7 -1.43 10.78 -5.14
C MET A 7 -1.35 10.50 -3.66
N THR A 8 -1.53 11.50 -2.84
CA THR A 8 -1.45 11.27 -1.42
C THR A 8 -2.82 11.16 -0.77
N ASP A 9 -3.87 11.19 -1.55
CA ASP A 9 -5.20 11.09 -1.03
C ASP A 9 -5.40 9.71 -0.43
N GLN A 10 -6.02 9.64 0.73
CA GLN A 10 -6.24 8.39 1.40
C GLN A 10 -7.05 7.42 0.58
N ARG A 11 -7.98 7.89 -0.20
CA ARG A 11 -8.75 7.04 -1.07
C ARG A 11 -7.88 6.35 -2.09
N ASP A 12 -6.91 7.07 -2.64
CA ASP A 12 -6.01 6.50 -3.62
C ASP A 12 -5.10 5.47 -2.97
N ILE A 13 -4.69 5.73 -1.73
CA ILE A 13 -3.86 4.80 -1.01
C ILE A 13 -4.59 3.47 -0.83
N TYR A 14 -5.84 3.52 -0.38
CA TYR A 14 -6.59 2.29 -0.20
C TYR A 14 -6.90 1.60 -1.51
N ARG A 15 -7.13 2.36 -2.56
CA ARG A 15 -7.38 1.79 -3.85
C ARG A 15 -6.18 1.02 -4.35
N LEU A 16 -4.99 1.58 -4.19
CA LEU A 16 -3.78 0.90 -4.60
C LEU A 16 -3.54 -0.34 -3.75
N ALA A 17 -3.82 -0.25 -2.46
CA ALA A 17 -3.66 -1.40 -1.59
C ALA A 17 -4.58 -2.53 -2.05
N LYS A 18 -5.81 -2.22 -2.40
CA LYS A 18 -6.73 -3.22 -2.86
C LYS A 18 -6.28 -3.84 -4.17
N LEU A 19 -5.74 -3.03 -5.06
CA LEU A 19 -5.25 -3.53 -6.32
C LEU A 19 -4.10 -4.50 -6.10
N LEU A 20 -3.22 -4.17 -5.19
CA LEU A 20 -2.09 -5.04 -4.92
C LEU A 20 -2.55 -6.34 -4.30
N ILE A 21 -3.51 -6.27 -3.40
CA ILE A 21 -4.03 -7.48 -2.78
C ILE A 21 -4.68 -8.37 -3.84
N GLY A 22 -5.41 -7.78 -4.75
CA GLY A 22 -6.06 -8.55 -5.80
C GLY A 22 -5.07 -9.18 -6.74
N ARG A 23 -3.90 -8.55 -6.91
CA ARG A 23 -2.93 -9.05 -7.83
C ARG A 23 -1.97 -10.05 -7.24
N TYR A 24 -1.51 -9.82 -6.03
CA TYR A 24 -0.48 -10.65 -5.43
C TYR A 24 -0.94 -11.47 -4.23
N GLY A 25 -2.11 -11.22 -3.73
CA GLY A 25 -2.55 -11.85 -2.49
C GLY A 25 -2.21 -10.94 -1.35
N TYR A 26 -2.84 -11.20 -0.20
CA TYR A 26 -2.74 -10.33 0.92
C TYR A 26 -1.35 -10.20 1.48
N ASP A 27 -0.68 -11.30 1.76
CA ASP A 27 0.64 -11.24 2.37
C ASP A 27 1.66 -10.68 1.39
N ASP A 28 1.60 -11.08 0.14
CA ASP A 28 2.55 -10.63 -0.83
C ASP A 28 2.34 -9.15 -1.17
N ALA A 29 1.12 -8.68 -1.07
CA ALA A 29 0.85 -7.27 -1.32
C ALA A 29 1.56 -6.40 -0.31
N LYS A 30 1.53 -6.78 0.97
CA LYS A 30 2.20 -6.02 2.00
C LYS A 30 3.71 -6.03 1.78
N LEU A 31 4.23 -7.18 1.45
CA LEU A 31 5.65 -7.30 1.23
C LEU A 31 6.08 -6.49 0.03
N HIS A 32 5.30 -6.54 -1.02
CA HIS A 32 5.64 -5.81 -2.23
C HIS A 32 5.66 -4.30 -1.97
N ALA A 33 4.70 -3.80 -1.23
CA ALA A 33 4.65 -2.38 -0.91
C ALA A 33 5.84 -1.99 -0.03
N ALA A 34 6.21 -2.86 0.91
CA ALA A 34 7.34 -2.58 1.76
C ALA A 34 8.64 -2.56 0.97
N GLU A 35 8.76 -3.45 0.01
CA GLU A 35 9.96 -3.48 -0.83
C GLU A 35 10.06 -2.22 -1.68
N LEU A 36 8.93 -1.74 -2.17
CA LEU A 36 8.93 -0.52 -2.94
C LEU A 36 9.29 0.68 -2.07
N ALA A 37 8.84 0.68 -0.82
CA ALA A 37 9.21 1.75 0.09
C ALA A 37 10.72 1.75 0.32
N ASP A 38 11.31 0.58 0.45
CA ASP A 38 12.75 0.48 0.65
C ASP A 38 13.50 0.94 -0.60
N ALA A 39 12.99 0.60 -1.76
CA ALA A 39 13.61 1.04 -2.99
C ALA A 39 13.59 2.56 -3.11
N MET A 40 12.50 3.17 -2.68
CA MET A 40 12.41 4.62 -2.72
C MET A 40 13.43 5.23 -1.75
N LEU A 41 13.60 4.60 -0.60
CA LEU A 41 14.55 5.11 0.38
C LEU A 41 15.96 5.07 -0.20
N GLU A 42 16.32 4.02 -0.90
CA GLU A 42 17.64 3.91 -1.49
C GLU A 42 17.87 4.97 -2.54
N ARG A 43 16.82 5.40 -3.21
CA ARG A 43 16.93 6.42 -4.21
C ARG A 43 16.85 7.82 -3.62
N GLY A 44 16.61 7.93 -2.34
CA GLY A 44 16.47 9.22 -1.72
C GLY A 44 15.10 9.83 -1.93
N ASP A 45 14.15 9.06 -2.42
CA ASP A 45 12.81 9.57 -2.69
C ASP A 45 11.94 9.39 -1.44
N MET A 46 12.01 10.35 -0.56
CA MET A 46 11.32 10.23 0.71
C MET A 46 9.81 10.32 0.58
N ASP A 47 9.32 11.06 -0.40
CA ASP A 47 7.90 11.14 -0.62
C ASP A 47 7.38 9.81 -1.13
N GLY A 48 8.09 9.19 -2.05
CA GLY A 48 7.70 7.89 -2.55
C GLY A 48 7.72 6.85 -1.45
N ARG A 49 8.74 6.91 -0.58
CA ARG A 49 8.84 5.99 0.53
C ARG A 49 7.63 6.13 1.45
N ARG A 50 7.24 7.35 1.75
CA ARG A 50 6.11 7.59 2.62
C ARG A 50 4.81 7.05 2.03
N ILE A 51 4.63 7.26 0.73
CA ILE A 51 3.45 6.77 0.06
C ILE A 51 3.38 5.24 0.10
N TRP A 52 4.49 4.57 -0.22
CA TRP A 52 4.48 3.12 -0.23
C TRP A 52 4.33 2.54 1.17
N HIS A 53 4.83 3.24 2.18
CA HIS A 53 4.61 2.82 3.55
C HIS A 53 3.12 2.91 3.91
N ARG A 54 2.45 3.94 3.43
CA ARG A 54 1.04 4.09 3.70
C ARG A 54 0.24 3.01 2.99
N ILE A 55 0.66 2.65 1.79
CA ILE A 55 -0.01 1.59 1.05
C ILE A 55 0.18 0.26 1.78
N SER A 56 1.36 0.02 2.31
CA SER A 56 1.61 -1.19 3.07
C SER A 56 0.73 -1.24 4.31
N SER A 57 0.61 -0.14 5.01
CA SER A 57 -0.24 -0.08 6.19
C SER A 57 -1.71 -0.29 5.83
N ALA A 58 -2.14 0.30 4.73
CA ALA A 58 -3.52 0.13 4.29
C ALA A 58 -3.79 -1.32 3.93
N ALA A 59 -2.85 -1.98 3.29
CA ALA A 59 -3.01 -3.38 2.96
C ALA A 59 -3.14 -4.21 4.23
N ASN A 60 -2.35 -3.87 5.23
CA ASN A 60 -2.42 -4.57 6.50
C ASN A 60 -3.78 -4.37 7.16
N GLU A 61 -4.29 -3.16 7.14
CA GLU A 61 -5.58 -2.88 7.71
C GLU A 61 -6.70 -3.61 6.98
N LEU A 62 -6.63 -3.64 5.67
CA LEU A 62 -7.65 -4.30 4.90
C LEU A 62 -7.67 -5.78 5.21
N GLY A 63 -6.51 -6.35 5.41
CA GLY A 63 -6.47 -7.74 5.75
C GLY A 63 -7.03 -8.02 7.11
N ASP A 64 -6.77 -7.15 8.04
CA ASP A 64 -7.28 -7.34 9.39
C ASP A 64 -8.79 -7.23 9.43
N THR A 65 -9.35 -6.42 8.55
CA THR A 65 -10.79 -6.24 8.61
C THR A 65 -11.54 -7.27 7.80
N ILE A 66 -10.86 -8.00 6.95
CA ILE A 66 -11.53 -9.00 6.18
C ILE A 66 -11.78 -10.20 7.04
N PRO A 67 -12.98 -10.59 7.22
CA PRO A 67 -13.32 -11.70 8.10
C PRO A 67 -13.03 -13.03 7.46
N ILE A 68 -11.96 -13.13 6.81
CA ILE A 68 -11.63 -14.31 6.23
C ILE A 68 -11.35 -15.38 7.13
N GLY A 69 -10.76 -15.07 8.17
CA GLY A 69 -10.46 -16.06 9.10
C GLY A 69 -11.64 -16.80 9.51
N VAL A 70 -12.72 -16.14 9.35
CA VAL A 70 -13.89 -16.72 9.81
C VAL A 70 -14.33 -17.75 8.90
N ILE A 71 -13.91 -17.64 7.73
CA ILE A 71 -14.30 -18.52 6.82
C ILE A 71 -13.85 -19.86 6.97
N HIS A 72 -12.99 -20.09 7.62
CA HIS A 72 -12.63 -21.40 7.70
C HIS A 72 -12.65 -21.87 8.89
#